data_534e43f0393612fcf4bbc2212577697c
#
_entry.id   534e43f0393612fcf4bbc2212577697c
#
_cell.length_a   1.000
_cell.length_b   1.000
_cell.length_c   1.000
_cell.angle_alpha   90.00
_cell.angle_beta   90.00
_cell.angle_gamma   90.00
#
_symmetry.space_group_name_H-M   'P 1'
#
loop_
_entity.id
_entity.type
_entity.pdbx_description
1 polymer ?
#
loop_
_entity_poly.entity_id
_entity_poly.type
_entity_poly.pdbx_seq_one_letter_code
_entity_poly.pdbx_strand_id
1 'polypeptide(L)'
;MGKYIQVLALITIGVMLLWFGYTLLIGQFAGIRLSWLKRKQEKTGRTGSPGDPQVCPVCSVRLNKGYLVKSHAFPSLTGGRDRLMHIRGCVYCMNGERERRCPVCGSTLAHNDILIARMFERSPQRNHVHVLGCSQCKRVGKLMG
;
A
#
# COMPACT_ATOMS: atom_id res chain seq x y z
N MET A 1 -56.83 32.47 20.17
CA MET A 1 -56.18 31.78 19.02
C MET A 1 -54.66 32.00 18.95
N GLY A 2 -54.10 33.16 19.32
CA GLY A 2 -52.66 33.43 19.22
C GLY A 2 -51.74 32.51 20.04
N LYS A 3 -52.13 32.06 21.23
CA LYS A 3 -51.33 31.19 22.09
C LYS A 3 -51.10 29.79 21.48
N TYR A 4 -52.09 29.23 20.80
CA TYR A 4 -51.93 27.90 20.15
C TYR A 4 -51.01 27.95 18.95
N ILE A 5 -51.04 29.05 18.19
CA ILE A 5 -50.14 29.27 17.05
C ILE A 5 -48.69 29.37 17.54
N GLN A 6 -48.47 30.06 18.65
CA GLN A 6 -47.14 30.20 19.25
C GLN A 6 -46.56 28.86 19.76
N VAL A 7 -47.41 28.05 20.42
CA VAL A 7 -47.02 26.72 20.89
C VAL A 7 -46.69 25.77 19.71
N LEU A 8 -47.54 25.79 18.66
CA LEU A 8 -47.28 24.99 17.46
C LEU A 8 -45.97 25.39 16.78
N ALA A 9 -45.67 26.68 16.67
CA ALA A 9 -44.44 27.18 16.09
C ALA A 9 -43.19 26.70 16.89
N LEU A 10 -43.25 26.74 18.21
CA LEU A 10 -42.15 26.26 19.06
C LEU A 10 -41.93 24.73 18.94
N ILE A 11 -43.00 23.95 18.84
CA ILE A 11 -42.92 22.51 18.66
C ILE A 11 -42.30 22.18 17.29
N THR A 12 -42.69 22.83 16.21
CA THR A 12 -42.11 22.59 14.86
C THR A 12 -40.64 22.95 14.80
N ILE A 13 -40.22 24.06 15.40
CA ILE A 13 -38.79 24.43 15.48
C ILE A 13 -38.00 23.39 16.29
N GLY A 14 -38.54 22.93 17.43
CA GLY A 14 -37.90 21.91 18.25
C GLY A 14 -37.71 20.59 17.51
N VAL A 15 -38.72 20.11 16.79
CA VAL A 15 -38.62 18.89 15.97
C VAL A 15 -37.58 19.05 14.84
N MET A 16 -37.55 20.22 14.18
CA MET A 16 -36.58 20.50 13.12
C MET A 16 -35.13 20.51 13.63
N LEU A 17 -34.89 21.07 14.79
CA LEU A 17 -33.57 21.10 15.42
C LEU A 17 -33.13 19.70 15.86
N LEU A 18 -34.05 18.91 16.42
CA LEU A 18 -33.75 17.51 16.76
C LEU A 18 -33.41 16.67 15.53
N TRP A 19 -34.17 16.84 14.44
CA TRP A 19 -33.90 16.11 13.20
C TRP A 19 -32.58 16.52 12.56
N PHE A 20 -32.27 17.82 12.57
CA PHE A 20 -30.97 18.32 12.07
C PHE A 20 -29.81 17.83 12.93
N GLY A 21 -29.92 17.85 14.25
CA GLY A 21 -28.91 17.28 15.15
C GLY A 21 -28.69 15.79 14.93
N TYR A 22 -29.76 15.03 14.72
CA TYR A 22 -29.71 13.61 14.41
C TYR A 22 -29.00 13.31 13.07
N THR A 23 -29.28 14.11 12.02
CA THR A 23 -28.62 13.95 10.71
C THR A 23 -27.13 14.29 10.77
N LEU A 24 -26.73 15.29 11.54
CA LEU A 24 -25.32 15.63 11.75
C LEU A 24 -24.57 14.51 12.50
N LEU A 25 -25.17 13.92 13.52
CA LEU A 25 -24.58 12.81 14.25
C LEU A 25 -24.38 11.58 13.36
N ILE A 26 -25.41 11.19 12.60
CA ILE A 26 -25.31 10.03 11.71
C ILE A 26 -24.31 10.28 10.57
N GLY A 27 -24.29 11.48 10.00
CA GLY A 27 -23.36 11.85 8.93
C GLY A 27 -21.89 11.77 9.38
N GLN A 28 -21.59 12.18 10.59
CA GLN A 28 -20.24 12.09 11.16
C GLN A 28 -19.82 10.64 11.45
N PHE A 29 -20.72 9.80 11.94
CA PHE A 29 -20.43 8.38 12.18
C PHE A 29 -20.23 7.57 10.90
N ALA A 30 -20.92 7.91 9.81
CA ALA A 30 -20.72 7.25 8.52
C ALA A 30 -19.33 7.54 7.94
N GLY A 31 -18.83 8.78 8.03
CA GLY A 31 -17.48 9.16 7.58
C GLY A 31 -16.37 8.47 8.36
N ILE A 32 -16.53 8.35 9.67
CA ILE A 32 -15.54 7.68 10.54
C ILE A 32 -15.50 6.17 10.27
N ARG A 33 -16.63 5.52 10.05
CA ARG A 33 -16.68 4.09 9.69
C ARG A 33 -16.00 3.81 8.34
N LEU A 34 -16.21 4.65 7.33
CA LEU A 34 -15.59 4.47 6.03
C LEU A 34 -14.08 4.65 6.08
N SER A 35 -13.58 5.64 6.83
CA SER A 35 -12.14 5.84 6.99
C SER A 35 -11.48 4.72 7.77
N TRP A 36 -12.18 4.13 8.74
CA TRP A 36 -11.69 2.99 9.53
C TRP A 36 -11.63 1.69 8.71
N LEU A 37 -12.64 1.45 7.87
CA LEU A 37 -12.66 0.33 6.92
C LEU A 37 -11.57 0.46 5.85
N LYS A 38 -11.36 1.67 5.30
CA LYS A 38 -10.26 1.95 4.37
C LYS A 38 -8.89 1.72 5.01
N ARG A 39 -8.70 2.18 6.25
CA ARG A 39 -7.46 1.98 7.01
C ARG A 39 -7.21 0.51 7.40
N LYS A 40 -8.28 -0.27 7.62
CA LYS A 40 -8.19 -1.70 7.89
C LYS A 40 -7.81 -2.48 6.62
N GLN A 41 -8.28 -2.05 5.45
CA GLN A 41 -7.95 -2.66 4.17
C GLN A 41 -6.50 -2.37 3.74
N GLU A 42 -5.97 -1.18 4.08
CA GLU A 42 -4.54 -0.85 3.85
C GLU A 42 -3.60 -1.61 4.80
N LYS A 43 -4.02 -1.87 6.04
CA LYS A 43 -3.22 -2.65 7.01
C LYS A 43 -3.24 -4.16 6.73
N THR A 44 -4.28 -4.72 6.13
CA THR A 44 -4.35 -6.14 5.74
C THR A 44 -3.45 -6.47 4.53
N GLY A 45 -2.94 -5.48 3.81
CA GLY A 45 -1.95 -5.69 2.75
C GLY A 45 -0.56 -6.09 3.22
N ARG A 46 -0.28 -6.06 4.55
CA ARG A 46 1.06 -6.32 5.11
C ARG A 46 1.28 -7.68 5.76
N THR A 47 0.25 -8.48 5.92
CA THR A 47 0.32 -9.80 6.60
C THR A 47 -0.21 -10.95 5.75
N GLY A 48 0.03 -10.91 4.43
CA GLY A 48 -0.36 -12.00 3.56
C GLY A 48 0.44 -13.29 3.80
N SER A 49 -0.13 -14.48 3.73
CA SER A 49 0.58 -15.77 3.76
C SER A 49 1.44 -15.98 2.50
N PRO A 50 2.48 -16.82 2.50
CA PRO A 50 3.19 -17.15 1.28
C PRO A 50 2.20 -17.55 0.18
N GLY A 51 2.20 -16.82 -0.96
CA GLY A 51 1.22 -17.00 -2.03
C GLY A 51 0.02 -16.04 -2.03
N ASP A 52 -0.14 -15.17 -1.02
CA ASP A 52 -1.15 -14.11 -1.07
C ASP A 52 -0.83 -13.05 -2.13
N PRO A 53 -1.86 -12.40 -2.70
CA PRO A 53 -1.68 -11.34 -3.69
C PRO A 53 -0.80 -10.22 -3.13
N GLN A 54 0.31 -9.96 -3.80
CA GLN A 54 1.27 -8.92 -3.40
C GLN A 54 1.34 -7.84 -4.48
N VAL A 55 1.80 -6.67 -4.08
CA VAL A 55 2.04 -5.57 -5.02
C VAL A 55 3.43 -5.72 -5.61
N CYS A 56 3.53 -5.65 -6.94
CA CYS A 56 4.83 -5.65 -7.61
C CYS A 56 5.59 -4.35 -7.29
N PRO A 57 6.83 -4.40 -6.78
CA PRO A 57 7.59 -3.18 -6.45
C PRO A 57 8.05 -2.39 -7.69
N VAL A 58 7.96 -2.98 -8.89
CA VAL A 58 8.41 -2.36 -10.15
C VAL A 58 7.30 -1.60 -10.86
N CYS A 59 6.08 -2.14 -10.90
CA CYS A 59 4.95 -1.55 -11.63
C CYS A 59 3.74 -1.25 -10.74
N SER A 60 3.83 -1.48 -9.43
CA SER A 60 2.78 -1.24 -8.45
C SER A 60 1.45 -1.97 -8.71
N VAL A 61 1.43 -2.95 -9.62
CA VAL A 61 0.24 -3.77 -9.88
C VAL A 61 0.05 -4.80 -8.78
N ARG A 62 -1.18 -4.96 -8.34
CA ARG A 62 -1.55 -6.04 -7.41
C ARG A 62 -1.60 -7.36 -8.16
N LEU A 63 -0.82 -8.32 -7.72
CA LEU A 63 -0.73 -9.64 -8.35
C LEU A 63 -1.87 -10.53 -7.87
N ASN A 64 -2.41 -11.33 -8.75
CA ASN A 64 -3.36 -12.38 -8.42
C ASN A 64 -2.65 -13.52 -7.66
N LYS A 65 -3.42 -14.32 -6.94
CA LYS A 65 -2.91 -15.49 -6.22
C LYS A 65 -2.20 -16.44 -7.21
N GLY A 66 -0.97 -16.81 -6.87
CA GLY A 66 -0.13 -17.65 -7.72
C GLY A 66 0.84 -16.90 -8.63
N TYR A 67 0.66 -15.60 -8.85
CA TYR A 67 1.65 -14.80 -9.59
C TYR A 67 2.74 -14.30 -8.66
N LEU A 68 3.99 -14.48 -9.09
CA LEU A 68 5.17 -14.11 -8.32
C LEU A 68 5.97 -13.01 -9.00
N VAL A 69 6.67 -12.23 -8.20
CA VAL A 69 7.70 -11.30 -8.69
C VAL A 69 8.97 -12.08 -8.96
N LYS A 70 9.47 -12.01 -10.19
CA LYS A 70 10.76 -12.63 -10.55
C LYS A 70 11.90 -11.90 -9.85
N SER A 71 12.59 -12.62 -8.98
CA SER A 71 13.71 -12.10 -8.20
C SER A 71 14.78 -13.17 -8.03
N HIS A 72 16.01 -12.73 -7.81
CA HIS A 72 17.14 -13.59 -7.55
C HIS A 72 17.89 -13.08 -6.32
N ALA A 73 18.02 -13.91 -5.30
CA ALA A 73 18.80 -13.61 -4.11
C ALA A 73 20.18 -14.26 -4.21
N PHE A 74 21.21 -13.49 -3.92
CA PHE A 74 22.58 -13.98 -3.91
C PHE A 74 22.93 -14.59 -2.54
N PRO A 75 23.83 -15.57 -2.50
CA PRO A 75 24.32 -16.09 -1.24
C PRO A 75 25.01 -14.98 -0.44
N SER A 76 24.92 -15.04 0.88
CA SER A 76 25.64 -14.12 1.75
C SER A 76 27.14 -14.43 1.72
N LEU A 77 27.96 -13.44 1.38
CA LEU A 77 29.44 -13.61 1.36
C LEU A 77 30.04 -13.72 2.76
N THR A 78 29.34 -13.18 3.78
CA THR A 78 29.83 -13.11 5.17
C THR A 78 29.12 -14.07 6.12
N GLY A 79 28.27 -14.97 5.60
CA GLY A 79 27.42 -15.84 6.43
C GLY A 79 26.35 -15.11 7.23
N GLY A 80 26.16 -13.80 6.98
CA GLY A 80 25.15 -12.98 7.63
C GLY A 80 23.73 -13.32 7.18
N ARG A 81 22.74 -12.82 7.94
CA ARG A 81 21.31 -13.01 7.64
C ARG A 81 20.77 -12.04 6.57
N ASP A 82 21.61 -11.20 6.01
CA ASP A 82 21.26 -10.30 4.93
C ASP A 82 21.86 -10.78 3.61
N ARG A 83 21.06 -10.69 2.55
CA ARG A 83 21.45 -11.11 1.21
C ARG A 83 21.09 -10.02 0.21
N LEU A 84 21.97 -9.82 -0.75
CA LEU A 84 21.67 -8.98 -1.90
C LEU A 84 20.63 -9.70 -2.77
N MET A 85 19.67 -8.93 -3.31
CA MET A 85 18.59 -9.44 -4.12
C MET A 85 18.37 -8.56 -5.34
N HIS A 86 18.27 -9.17 -6.51
CA HIS A 86 17.87 -8.51 -7.73
C HIS A 86 16.40 -8.79 -8.01
N ILE A 87 15.62 -7.76 -8.30
CA ILE A 87 14.20 -7.87 -8.63
C ILE A 87 14.01 -7.41 -10.07
N ARG A 88 13.49 -8.30 -10.92
CA ARG A 88 13.18 -8.01 -12.33
C ARG A 88 11.77 -7.47 -12.51
N GLY A 89 10.81 -7.95 -11.73
CA GLY A 89 9.41 -7.56 -11.81
C GLY A 89 8.46 -8.75 -11.94
N CYS A 90 7.18 -8.46 -12.15
CA CYS A 90 6.14 -9.46 -12.35
C CYS A 90 5.92 -9.74 -13.84
N VAL A 91 5.06 -10.72 -14.14
CA VAL A 91 4.70 -11.10 -15.50
C VAL A 91 4.19 -9.91 -16.33
N TYR A 92 3.35 -9.06 -15.77
CA TYR A 92 2.76 -7.91 -16.48
C TYR A 92 3.79 -6.87 -16.93
N CYS A 93 4.73 -6.52 -16.06
CA CYS A 93 5.76 -5.54 -16.41
C CYS A 93 6.92 -6.17 -17.21
N MET A 94 7.13 -7.48 -17.12
CA MET A 94 8.09 -8.19 -17.96
C MET A 94 7.60 -8.35 -19.40
N ASN A 95 6.29 -8.50 -19.61
CA ASN A 95 5.69 -8.59 -20.93
C ASN A 95 5.44 -7.22 -21.59
N GLY A 96 5.78 -6.11 -20.91
CA GLY A 96 5.56 -4.76 -21.43
C GLY A 96 4.15 -4.22 -21.28
N GLU A 97 3.23 -4.95 -20.61
CA GLU A 97 1.85 -4.52 -20.36
C GLU A 97 1.77 -3.34 -19.37
N ARG A 98 2.80 -3.17 -18.55
CA ARG A 98 2.88 -2.13 -17.53
C ARG A 98 4.25 -1.47 -17.52
N GLU A 99 4.23 -0.14 -17.38
CA GLU A 99 5.45 0.64 -17.26
C GLU A 99 6.22 0.24 -15.99
N ARG A 100 7.53 0.16 -16.14
CA ARG A 100 8.46 -0.22 -15.07
C ARG A 100 9.07 1.05 -14.51
N ARG A 101 8.90 1.29 -13.21
CA ARG A 101 9.46 2.47 -12.51
C ARG A 101 10.22 2.09 -11.26
N CYS A 102 11.29 2.79 -11.02
CA CYS A 102 12.03 2.64 -9.77
C CYS A 102 11.29 3.34 -8.64
N PRO A 103 10.95 2.67 -7.54
CA PRO A 103 10.23 3.28 -6.41
C PRO A 103 11.11 4.26 -5.60
N VAL A 104 12.41 4.28 -5.85
CA VAL A 104 13.36 5.13 -5.11
C VAL A 104 13.68 6.42 -5.85
N CYS A 105 13.98 6.36 -7.15
CA CYS A 105 14.33 7.53 -7.94
C CYS A 105 13.25 7.96 -8.94
N GLY A 106 12.18 7.18 -9.12
CA GLY A 106 11.09 7.46 -10.05
C GLY A 106 11.43 7.23 -11.54
N SER A 107 12.67 6.90 -11.88
CA SER A 107 13.08 6.70 -13.27
C SER A 107 12.36 5.51 -13.91
N THR A 108 12.02 5.63 -15.19
CA THR A 108 11.52 4.54 -16.01
C THR A 108 12.64 3.51 -16.23
N LEU A 109 12.33 2.24 -16.04
CA LEU A 109 13.29 1.13 -16.15
C LEU A 109 13.16 0.46 -17.51
N ALA A 110 14.26 0.32 -18.23
CA ALA A 110 14.34 -0.48 -19.44
C ALA A 110 14.10 -1.97 -19.13
N HIS A 111 13.87 -2.78 -20.17
CA HIS A 111 13.58 -4.21 -20.00
C HIS A 111 14.69 -4.95 -19.22
N ASN A 112 15.93 -4.58 -19.41
CA ASN A 112 17.09 -5.20 -18.77
C ASN A 112 17.45 -4.61 -17.41
N ASP A 113 16.83 -3.48 -17.04
CA ASP A 113 17.09 -2.86 -15.75
C ASP A 113 16.53 -3.69 -14.60
N ILE A 114 17.22 -3.65 -13.48
CA ILE A 114 16.88 -4.40 -12.28
C ILE A 114 16.73 -3.45 -11.09
N LEU A 115 15.87 -3.82 -10.15
CA LEU A 115 15.90 -3.24 -8.82
C LEU A 115 16.85 -4.04 -7.94
N ILE A 116 17.65 -3.31 -7.18
CA ILE A 116 18.59 -3.83 -6.21
C ILE A 116 17.94 -3.70 -4.83
N ALA A 117 17.89 -4.80 -4.09
CA ALA A 117 17.29 -4.87 -2.78
C ALA A 117 18.17 -5.67 -1.82
N ARG A 118 17.97 -5.49 -0.53
CA ARG A 118 18.49 -6.38 0.53
C ARG A 118 17.34 -7.18 1.13
N MET A 119 17.56 -8.47 1.26
CA MET A 119 16.66 -9.39 1.94
C MET A 119 17.24 -9.75 3.29
N PHE A 120 16.46 -9.53 4.35
CA PHE A 120 16.81 -9.87 5.73
C PHE A 120 16.02 -11.10 6.16
N GLU A 121 16.69 -12.17 6.49
CA GLU A 121 16.07 -13.39 7.01
C GLU A 121 15.72 -13.21 8.48
N ARG A 122 14.44 -13.32 8.81
CA ARG A 122 13.92 -13.23 10.18
C ARG A 122 13.15 -14.51 10.52
N SER A 123 13.85 -15.51 11.01
CA SER A 123 13.19 -16.72 11.55
C SER A 123 12.61 -16.41 12.95
N PRO A 124 11.37 -16.82 13.30
CA PRO A 124 10.34 -17.53 12.50
C PRO A 124 9.47 -16.61 11.63
N GLN A 125 9.79 -15.33 11.54
CA GLN A 125 9.02 -14.34 10.80
C GLN A 125 9.39 -14.36 9.31
N ARG A 126 8.59 -13.63 8.51
CA ARG A 126 8.85 -13.47 7.07
C ARG A 126 10.12 -12.70 6.80
N ASN A 127 10.78 -13.08 5.72
CA ASN A 127 11.88 -12.31 5.17
C ASN A 127 11.44 -10.90 4.83
N HIS A 128 12.20 -9.93 5.26
CA HIS A 128 11.98 -8.53 4.98
C HIS A 128 12.86 -8.09 3.82
N VAL A 129 12.27 -7.47 2.80
CA VAL A 129 12.98 -7.00 1.61
C VAL A 129 12.96 -5.47 1.59
N HIS A 130 14.14 -4.89 1.53
CA HIS A 130 14.36 -3.46 1.40
C HIS A 130 14.86 -3.13 0.00
N VAL A 131 14.10 -2.36 -0.78
CA VAL A 131 14.55 -1.88 -2.08
C VAL A 131 15.50 -0.72 -1.89
N LEU A 132 16.73 -0.85 -2.39
CA LEU A 132 17.77 0.17 -2.33
C LEU A 132 17.68 1.14 -3.51
N GLY A 133 17.28 0.66 -4.68
CA GLY A 133 17.15 1.44 -5.90
C GLY A 133 17.25 0.58 -7.15
N CYS A 134 17.50 1.21 -8.29
CA CYS A 134 17.74 0.53 -9.56
C CYS A 134 19.22 0.64 -9.98
N SER A 135 19.57 -0.05 -11.05
CA SER A 135 20.92 0.00 -11.66
C SER A 135 21.38 1.43 -11.98
N GLN A 136 20.45 2.36 -12.25
CA GLN A 136 20.73 3.75 -12.58
C GLN A 136 20.69 4.70 -11.36
N CYS A 137 20.31 4.21 -10.18
CA CYS A 137 20.24 5.02 -8.97
C CYS A 137 21.63 5.45 -8.49
N LYS A 138 21.90 6.75 -8.42
CA LYS A 138 23.14 7.29 -7.84
C LYS A 138 23.43 6.82 -6.41
N ARG A 139 22.39 6.45 -5.64
CA ARG A 139 22.55 5.91 -4.29
C ARG A 139 23.13 4.51 -4.26
N VAL A 140 22.84 3.69 -5.25
CA VAL A 140 23.35 2.31 -5.34
C VAL A 140 24.82 2.29 -5.74
N GLY A 141 25.23 3.18 -6.65
CA GLY A 141 26.65 3.31 -7.02
C GLY A 141 27.55 3.72 -5.84
N LYS A 142 27.02 4.43 -4.83
CA LYS A 142 27.76 4.80 -3.62
C LYS A 142 27.83 3.69 -2.56
N LEU A 143 26.97 2.68 -2.64
CA LEU A 143 26.91 1.55 -1.70
C LEU A 143 27.70 0.33 -2.18
N MET A 144 28.08 0.32 -3.46
CA MET A 144 28.83 -0.78 -4.08
C MET A 144 30.29 -0.42 -4.38
N GLY A 145 30.74 0.81 -4.13
CA GLY A 145 32.13 1.25 -4.14
C GLY A 145 32.67 1.41 -2.76
#